data_d145d1326f5657e14e041d1c9e40892d
#
_entry.id   d145d1326f5657e14e041d1c9e40892d
#
_cell.length_a   1.000
_cell.length_b   1.000
_cell.length_c   1.000
_cell.angle_alpha   90.00
_cell.angle_beta   90.00
_cell.angle_gamma   90.00
#
_symmetry.space_group_name_H-M   'P 1'
#
loop_
_entity.id
_entity.type
_entity.pdbx_description
1 polymer ?
#
loop_
_entity_poly.entity_id
_entity_poly.type
_entity_poly.pdbx_seq_one_letter_code
_entity_poly.pdbx_strand_id
1 'polypeptide(L)'
;MKVVAMKKIIQLIFVAMLAIGFGSITSAQMSGPTKVVYHIDDAETQGLKGLRNIRNHLDVSPQTTIIVVTHANGVDIMMDGAKDKKNSVEYAPLVGALKSRGVRFEVCEITLKNRNLKKDQFILDTDFTPSGVVRVADLQYKDGFAYIKP
;
A
#
# COMPACT_ATOMS: atom_id res chain seq x y z
N MET A 1 68.56 14.54 -2.71
CA MET A 1 67.51 15.16 -1.84
C MET A 1 66.17 15.40 -2.57
N LYS A 2 66.12 15.79 -3.83
CA LYS A 2 64.87 16.12 -4.56
C LYS A 2 63.94 14.91 -4.83
N VAL A 3 64.46 13.70 -5.03
CA VAL A 3 63.65 12.49 -5.33
C VAL A 3 62.92 11.96 -4.12
N VAL A 4 63.45 12.09 -2.91
CA VAL A 4 62.81 11.64 -1.65
C VAL A 4 61.65 12.55 -1.26
N ALA A 5 61.80 13.85 -1.48
CA ALA A 5 60.73 14.82 -1.23
C ALA A 5 59.52 14.61 -2.17
N MET A 6 59.76 14.29 -3.43
CA MET A 6 58.71 14.03 -4.43
C MET A 6 57.92 12.78 -4.14
N LYS A 7 58.55 11.68 -3.68
CA LYS A 7 57.86 10.45 -3.25
C LYS A 7 56.95 10.68 -2.04
N LYS A 8 57.33 11.49 -1.06
CA LYS A 8 56.53 11.82 0.11
C LYS A 8 55.33 12.69 -0.26
N ILE A 9 55.44 13.60 -1.21
CA ILE A 9 54.33 14.43 -1.69
C ILE A 9 53.29 13.56 -2.44
N ILE A 10 53.73 12.63 -3.29
CA ILE A 10 52.81 11.69 -4.01
C ILE A 10 52.10 10.77 -3.03
N GLN A 11 52.74 10.26 -1.96
CA GLN A 11 52.08 9.45 -0.93
C GLN A 11 51.05 10.25 -0.14
N LEU A 12 51.32 11.52 0.19
CA LEU A 12 50.34 12.37 0.88
C LEU A 12 49.11 12.69 0.03
N ILE A 13 49.28 12.91 -1.27
CA ILE A 13 48.15 13.10 -2.20
C ILE A 13 47.30 11.85 -2.34
N PHE A 14 47.91 10.65 -2.34
CA PHE A 14 47.18 9.39 -2.46
C PHE A 14 46.38 9.07 -1.20
N VAL A 15 46.89 9.39 -0.01
CA VAL A 15 46.18 9.25 1.29
C VAL A 15 45.03 10.26 1.40
N ALA A 16 45.23 11.50 0.91
CA ALA A 16 44.15 12.50 0.90
C ALA A 16 43.00 12.16 -0.07
N MET A 17 43.25 11.52 -1.20
CA MET A 17 42.22 11.07 -2.12
C MET A 17 41.39 9.88 -1.60
N LEU A 18 41.96 9.03 -0.74
CA LEU A 18 41.20 7.90 -0.13
C LEU A 18 40.23 8.35 0.95
N ALA A 19 40.42 9.55 1.54
CA ALA A 19 39.58 10.06 2.62
C ALA A 19 38.29 10.75 2.12
N ILE A 20 38.16 11.04 0.83
CA ILE A 20 37.00 11.74 0.23
C ILE A 20 35.92 10.75 -0.26
N GLY A 21 36.21 9.44 -0.27
CA GLY A 21 35.36 8.41 -0.88
C GLY A 21 34.29 7.79 0.01
N PHE A 22 34.26 8.08 1.31
CA PHE A 22 33.17 7.63 2.18
C PHE A 22 32.06 8.67 2.27
N GLY A 23 31.41 8.93 1.14
CA GLY A 23 30.11 9.57 1.14
C GLY A 23 29.19 8.69 1.97
N SER A 24 28.76 9.18 3.13
CA SER A 24 27.72 8.55 3.93
C SER A 24 26.53 8.33 3.02
N ILE A 25 26.23 7.07 2.68
CA ILE A 25 24.95 6.69 2.08
C ILE A 25 23.93 6.93 3.20
N THR A 26 23.43 8.17 3.27
CA THR A 26 22.29 8.48 4.12
C THR A 26 21.14 7.72 3.51
N SER A 27 20.82 6.55 4.07
CA SER A 27 19.54 5.90 3.78
C SER A 27 18.47 6.94 4.09
N ALA A 28 17.77 7.40 3.07
CA ALA A 28 16.62 8.27 3.25
C ALA A 28 15.60 7.46 4.05
N GLN A 29 15.64 7.62 5.36
CA GLN A 29 14.64 7.04 6.26
C GLN A 29 13.35 7.77 5.93
N MET A 30 12.38 7.03 5.37
CA MET A 30 11.06 7.57 5.10
C MET A 30 10.43 7.97 6.44
N SER A 31 10.59 9.25 6.80
CA SER A 31 10.02 9.83 8.01
C SER A 31 8.57 10.22 7.71
N GLY A 32 7.64 9.40 8.14
CA GLY A 32 6.20 9.66 7.97
C GLY A 32 5.40 8.42 8.36
N PRO A 33 4.08 8.56 8.53
CA PRO A 33 3.22 7.42 8.80
C PRO A 33 3.33 6.40 7.65
N THR A 34 3.37 5.13 8.01
CA THR A 34 3.39 4.03 7.04
C THR A 34 2.17 4.11 6.13
N LYS A 35 2.36 3.88 4.83
CA LYS A 35 1.28 3.82 3.84
C LYS A 35 1.17 2.39 3.31
N VAL A 36 -0.04 1.84 3.29
CA VAL A 36 -0.25 0.45 2.89
C VAL A 36 -1.45 0.33 1.95
N VAL A 37 -1.26 -0.35 0.83
CA VAL A 37 -2.36 -0.78 -0.03
C VAL A 37 -2.68 -2.25 0.26
N TYR A 38 -3.92 -2.52 0.68
CA TYR A 38 -4.48 -3.84 0.72
C TYR A 38 -5.19 -4.14 -0.59
N HIS A 39 -4.81 -5.24 -1.22
CA HIS A 39 -5.36 -5.65 -2.52
C HIS A 39 -6.25 -6.88 -2.34
N ILE A 40 -7.54 -6.73 -2.61
CA ILE A 40 -8.54 -7.80 -2.49
C ILE A 40 -9.15 -8.06 -3.87
N ASP A 41 -8.87 -9.21 -4.46
CA ASP A 41 -9.40 -9.61 -5.77
C ASP A 41 -10.41 -10.77 -5.67
N ASP A 42 -10.55 -11.35 -4.48
CA ASP A 42 -11.52 -12.43 -4.20
C ASP A 42 -12.14 -12.27 -2.81
N ALA A 43 -13.46 -12.10 -2.76
CA ALA A 43 -14.17 -11.87 -1.49
C ALA A 43 -14.24 -13.13 -0.62
N GLU A 44 -14.32 -14.34 -1.23
CA GLU A 44 -14.52 -15.58 -0.47
C GLU A 44 -13.28 -15.98 0.33
N THR A 45 -12.10 -15.79 -0.25
CA THR A 45 -10.83 -16.20 0.37
C THR A 45 -10.15 -15.06 1.11
N GLN A 46 -10.38 -13.82 0.71
CA GLN A 46 -9.68 -12.65 1.22
C GLN A 46 -10.57 -11.67 1.99
N GLY A 47 -11.88 -11.68 1.80
CA GLY A 47 -12.80 -10.68 2.33
C GLY A 47 -12.70 -10.52 3.85
N LEU A 48 -13.24 -11.46 4.62
CA LEU A 48 -13.19 -11.41 6.10
C LEU A 48 -11.74 -11.40 6.64
N LYS A 49 -10.86 -12.16 6.01
CA LYS A 49 -9.45 -12.21 6.41
C LYS A 49 -8.79 -10.85 6.24
N GLY A 50 -9.01 -10.20 5.10
CA GLY A 50 -8.48 -8.88 4.80
C GLY A 50 -8.99 -7.81 5.76
N LEU A 51 -10.31 -7.73 5.97
CA LEU A 51 -10.91 -6.77 6.90
C LEU A 51 -10.38 -6.95 8.33
N ARG A 52 -10.18 -8.20 8.78
CA ARG A 52 -9.57 -8.51 10.07
C ARG A 52 -8.11 -8.07 10.14
N ASN A 53 -7.34 -8.35 9.09
CA ASN A 53 -5.94 -7.95 9.02
C ASN A 53 -5.79 -6.43 9.07
N ILE A 54 -6.64 -5.68 8.36
CA ILE A 54 -6.65 -4.20 8.38
C ILE A 54 -6.97 -3.69 9.79
N ARG A 55 -7.97 -4.26 10.46
CA ARG A 55 -8.29 -3.90 11.85
C ARG A 55 -7.08 -4.11 12.77
N ASN A 56 -6.49 -5.33 12.74
CA ASN A 56 -5.35 -5.67 13.58
C ASN A 56 -4.12 -4.78 13.27
N HIS A 57 -3.92 -4.42 11.99
CA HIS A 57 -2.88 -3.49 11.57
C HIS A 57 -3.06 -2.13 12.26
N LEU A 58 -4.24 -1.56 12.18
CA LEU A 58 -4.53 -0.26 12.80
C LEU A 58 -4.52 -0.32 14.33
N ASP A 59 -4.84 -1.48 14.95
CA ASP A 59 -4.77 -1.64 16.40
C ASP A 59 -3.33 -1.52 16.93
N VAL A 60 -2.35 -1.93 16.13
CA VAL A 60 -0.92 -1.83 16.46
C VAL A 60 -0.29 -0.54 15.94
N SER A 61 -0.71 -0.06 14.76
CA SER A 61 -0.16 1.12 14.09
C SER A 61 -1.28 2.07 13.64
N PRO A 62 -1.90 2.81 14.56
CA PRO A 62 -3.11 3.60 14.29
C PRO A 62 -2.90 4.77 13.33
N GLN A 63 -1.65 5.20 13.10
CA GLN A 63 -1.31 6.28 12.19
C GLN A 63 -1.08 5.80 10.74
N THR A 64 -1.17 4.50 10.47
CA THR A 64 -0.97 3.97 9.12
C THR A 64 -2.07 4.45 8.18
N THR A 65 -1.68 5.02 7.05
CA THR A 65 -2.61 5.32 5.95
C THR A 65 -2.90 4.05 5.18
N ILE A 66 -4.16 3.62 5.17
CA ILE A 66 -4.57 2.39 4.47
C ILE A 66 -5.55 2.71 3.35
N ILE A 67 -5.24 2.19 2.15
CA ILE A 67 -6.15 2.15 1.00
C ILE A 67 -6.40 0.67 0.67
N VAL A 68 -7.66 0.30 0.55
CA VAL A 68 -8.08 -1.02 0.08
C VAL A 68 -8.53 -0.89 -1.37
N VAL A 69 -7.87 -1.59 -2.27
CA VAL A 69 -8.26 -1.63 -3.69
C VAL A 69 -8.87 -2.98 -3.98
N THR A 70 -10.10 -2.96 -4.52
CA THR A 70 -10.83 -4.17 -4.88
C THR A 70 -11.06 -4.25 -6.38
N HIS A 71 -10.95 -5.46 -6.94
CA HIS A 71 -11.34 -5.77 -8.32
C HIS A 71 -11.79 -7.23 -8.45
N ALA A 72 -12.21 -7.65 -9.63
CA ALA A 72 -12.75 -8.99 -9.90
C ALA A 72 -13.85 -9.35 -8.86
N ASN A 73 -13.77 -10.52 -8.21
CA ASN A 73 -14.73 -10.92 -7.19
C ASN A 73 -14.48 -10.20 -5.84
N GLY A 74 -13.34 -9.57 -5.66
CA GLY A 74 -13.05 -8.81 -4.45
C GLY A 74 -13.97 -7.61 -4.24
N VAL A 75 -14.60 -7.06 -5.31
CA VAL A 75 -15.54 -5.94 -5.18
C VAL A 75 -16.77 -6.29 -4.36
N ASP A 76 -17.10 -7.60 -4.24
CA ASP A 76 -18.27 -8.06 -3.51
C ASP A 76 -18.27 -7.68 -2.03
N ILE A 77 -17.11 -7.49 -1.41
CA ILE A 77 -17.05 -6.99 -0.02
C ILE A 77 -17.61 -5.57 0.14
N MET A 78 -17.72 -4.83 -0.97
CA MET A 78 -18.23 -3.46 -1.01
C MET A 78 -19.67 -3.38 -1.51
N MET A 79 -20.29 -4.49 -1.90
CA MET A 79 -21.70 -4.48 -2.33
C MET A 79 -22.63 -4.39 -1.12
N ASP A 80 -23.70 -3.61 -1.26
CA ASP A 80 -24.71 -3.46 -0.22
C ASP A 80 -25.40 -4.79 0.08
N GLY A 81 -25.59 -5.11 1.37
CA GLY A 81 -26.15 -6.36 1.83
C GLY A 81 -25.31 -7.63 1.59
N ALA A 82 -24.10 -7.50 1.03
CA ALA A 82 -23.23 -8.65 0.79
C ALA A 82 -22.70 -9.28 2.09
N LYS A 83 -22.59 -10.62 2.08
CA LYS A 83 -22.17 -11.43 3.23
C LYS A 83 -21.08 -12.41 2.82
N ASP A 84 -20.23 -12.74 3.78
CA ASP A 84 -19.35 -13.89 3.67
C ASP A 84 -20.18 -15.19 3.55
N LYS A 85 -19.91 -15.96 2.52
CA LYS A 85 -20.72 -17.16 2.22
C LYS A 85 -20.59 -18.26 3.27
N LYS A 86 -19.44 -18.34 3.98
CA LYS A 86 -19.18 -19.41 4.95
C LYS A 86 -19.78 -19.11 6.31
N ASN A 87 -19.66 -17.84 6.73
CA ASN A 87 -20.01 -17.42 8.10
C ASN A 87 -21.27 -16.55 8.12
N SER A 88 -21.86 -16.22 6.97
CA SER A 88 -23.01 -15.30 6.85
C SER A 88 -22.79 -13.93 7.51
N VAL A 89 -21.54 -13.52 7.67
CA VAL A 89 -21.16 -12.23 8.26
C VAL A 89 -21.30 -11.14 7.20
N GLU A 90 -22.04 -10.10 7.50
CA GLU A 90 -22.18 -8.93 6.62
C GLU A 90 -20.87 -8.14 6.54
N TYR A 91 -20.49 -7.72 5.33
CA TYR A 91 -19.29 -6.91 5.13
C TYR A 91 -19.51 -5.44 5.50
N ALA A 92 -20.70 -4.88 5.23
CA ALA A 92 -20.97 -3.45 5.40
C ALA A 92 -20.64 -2.90 6.79
N PRO A 93 -21.03 -3.55 7.92
CA PRO A 93 -20.66 -3.07 9.26
C PRO A 93 -19.14 -3.07 9.49
N LEU A 94 -18.42 -4.08 8.96
CA LEU A 94 -16.97 -4.19 9.11
C LEU A 94 -16.25 -3.12 8.29
N VAL A 95 -16.68 -2.89 7.06
CA VAL A 95 -16.18 -1.83 6.18
C VAL A 95 -16.45 -0.46 6.81
N GLY A 96 -17.66 -0.21 7.30
CA GLY A 96 -18.04 1.04 7.98
C GLY A 96 -17.16 1.33 9.20
N ALA A 97 -16.90 0.32 10.03
CA ALA A 97 -16.01 0.46 11.19
C ALA A 97 -14.56 0.81 10.77
N LEU A 98 -14.06 0.28 9.67
CA LEU A 98 -12.73 0.62 9.15
C LEU A 98 -12.70 2.00 8.48
N LYS A 99 -13.75 2.37 7.75
CA LYS A 99 -13.89 3.73 7.18
C LYS A 99 -13.88 4.81 8.27
N SER A 100 -14.55 4.59 9.40
CA SER A 100 -14.52 5.51 10.53
C SER A 100 -13.13 5.64 11.19
N ARG A 101 -12.22 4.71 10.91
CA ARG A 101 -10.78 4.78 11.28
C ARG A 101 -9.89 5.37 10.17
N GLY A 102 -10.47 5.93 9.11
CA GLY A 102 -9.74 6.58 8.02
C GLY A 102 -9.30 5.64 6.88
N VAL A 103 -9.75 4.38 6.86
CA VAL A 103 -9.48 3.47 5.74
C VAL A 103 -10.31 3.88 4.53
N ARG A 104 -9.65 4.01 3.36
CA ARG A 104 -10.32 4.23 2.08
C ARG A 104 -10.51 2.92 1.35
N PHE A 105 -11.69 2.75 0.74
CA PHE A 105 -12.01 1.59 -0.07
C PHE A 105 -12.31 2.03 -1.50
N GLU A 106 -11.53 1.54 -2.45
CA GLU A 106 -11.62 1.87 -3.87
C GLU A 106 -12.03 0.64 -4.69
N VAL A 107 -13.09 0.77 -5.49
CA VAL A 107 -13.66 -0.28 -6.33
C VAL A 107 -13.31 -0.05 -7.80
N CYS A 108 -12.86 -1.08 -8.50
CA CYS A 108 -12.45 -1.05 -9.89
C CYS A 108 -13.65 -0.89 -10.85
N GLU A 109 -13.70 0.20 -11.62
CA GLU A 109 -14.77 0.46 -12.61
C GLU A 109 -14.73 -0.52 -13.79
N ILE A 110 -13.55 -1.03 -14.20
CA ILE A 110 -13.45 -2.09 -15.21
C ILE A 110 -14.22 -3.34 -14.74
N THR A 111 -14.12 -3.68 -13.45
CA THR A 111 -14.88 -4.80 -12.88
C THR A 111 -16.37 -4.55 -12.94
N LEU A 112 -16.83 -3.35 -12.61
CA LEU A 112 -18.26 -3.00 -12.72
C LEU A 112 -18.75 -3.22 -14.15
N LYS A 113 -18.01 -2.68 -15.12
CA LYS A 113 -18.35 -2.84 -16.55
C LYS A 113 -18.41 -4.32 -16.97
N ASN A 114 -17.40 -5.10 -16.62
CA ASN A 114 -17.31 -6.52 -17.03
C ASN A 114 -18.38 -7.39 -16.37
N ARG A 115 -18.82 -7.05 -15.16
CA ARG A 115 -19.85 -7.79 -14.41
C ARG A 115 -21.23 -7.15 -14.51
N ASN A 116 -21.38 -6.08 -15.31
CA ASN A 116 -22.62 -5.32 -15.45
C ASN A 116 -23.19 -4.84 -14.10
N LEU A 117 -22.30 -4.37 -13.20
CA LEU A 117 -22.65 -3.82 -11.90
C LEU A 117 -22.83 -2.30 -11.98
N LYS A 118 -23.75 -1.76 -11.19
CA LYS A 118 -24.01 -0.32 -11.08
C LYS A 118 -23.46 0.22 -9.77
N LYS A 119 -23.07 1.49 -9.73
CA LYS A 119 -22.50 2.16 -8.52
C LYS A 119 -23.49 2.21 -7.35
N ASP A 120 -24.77 2.27 -7.62
CA ASP A 120 -25.83 2.28 -6.60
C ASP A 120 -26.03 0.95 -5.86
N GLN A 121 -25.36 -0.12 -6.31
CA GLN A 121 -25.36 -1.43 -5.65
C GLN A 121 -24.27 -1.54 -4.56
N PHE A 122 -23.49 -0.50 -4.37
CA PHE A 122 -22.38 -0.51 -3.42
C PHE A 122 -22.71 0.28 -2.16
N ILE A 123 -22.00 -0.05 -1.07
CA ILE A 123 -22.09 0.65 0.21
C ILE A 123 -21.91 2.16 -0.03
N LEU A 124 -22.69 2.97 0.68
CA LEU A 124 -22.63 4.42 0.60
C LEU A 124 -21.20 4.94 0.81
N ASP A 125 -20.84 5.99 0.07
CA ASP A 125 -19.51 6.61 0.08
C ASP A 125 -18.37 5.67 -0.35
N THR A 126 -18.66 4.71 -1.23
CA THR A 126 -17.63 3.91 -1.89
C THR A 126 -16.88 4.74 -2.92
N ASP A 127 -15.55 4.75 -2.84
CA ASP A 127 -14.71 5.35 -3.87
C ASP A 127 -14.58 4.40 -5.08
N PHE A 128 -14.45 4.98 -6.27
CA PHE A 128 -14.26 4.21 -7.50
C PHE A 128 -12.96 4.63 -8.18
N THR A 129 -12.25 3.65 -8.73
CA THR A 129 -11.02 3.88 -9.50
C THR A 129 -11.16 3.28 -10.91
N PRO A 130 -10.68 3.94 -11.96
CA PRO A 130 -10.82 3.44 -13.33
C PRO A 130 -10.31 2.01 -13.52
N SER A 131 -9.17 1.67 -12.91
CA SER A 131 -8.58 0.33 -12.95
C SER A 131 -7.94 -0.03 -11.62
N GLY A 132 -8.42 -1.09 -10.96
CA GLY A 132 -7.84 -1.54 -9.69
C GLY A 132 -6.38 -1.95 -9.81
N VAL A 133 -6.00 -2.65 -10.89
CA VAL A 133 -4.62 -3.08 -11.13
C VAL A 133 -3.68 -1.89 -11.31
N VAL A 134 -4.07 -0.91 -12.15
CA VAL A 134 -3.28 0.32 -12.34
C VAL A 134 -3.18 1.09 -11.04
N ARG A 135 -4.27 1.19 -10.28
CA ARG A 135 -4.29 1.91 -8.99
C ARG A 135 -3.33 1.28 -7.98
N VAL A 136 -3.31 -0.05 -7.86
CA VAL A 136 -2.35 -0.76 -7.00
C VAL A 136 -0.90 -0.48 -7.42
N ALA A 137 -0.61 -0.48 -8.72
CA ALA A 137 0.73 -0.17 -9.22
C ALA A 137 1.13 1.28 -8.93
N ASP A 138 0.23 2.24 -9.16
CA ASP A 138 0.48 3.67 -8.94
C ASP A 138 0.70 3.97 -7.46
N LEU A 139 -0.11 3.40 -6.57
CA LEU A 139 0.06 3.55 -5.12
C LEU A 139 1.45 3.10 -4.66
N GLN A 140 1.94 1.97 -5.19
CA GLN A 140 3.28 1.49 -4.85
C GLN A 140 4.38 2.34 -5.47
N TYR A 141 4.33 2.56 -6.77
CA TYR A 141 5.42 3.18 -7.52
C TYR A 141 5.50 4.70 -7.33
N LYS A 142 4.34 5.39 -7.36
CA LYS A 142 4.29 6.87 -7.30
C LYS A 142 4.12 7.39 -5.89
N ASP A 143 3.29 6.70 -5.09
CA ASP A 143 2.86 7.20 -3.79
C ASP A 143 3.58 6.53 -2.60
N GLY A 144 4.42 5.51 -2.85
CA GLY A 144 5.26 4.85 -1.85
C GLY A 144 4.49 3.95 -0.87
N PHE A 145 3.38 3.35 -1.29
CA PHE A 145 2.63 2.41 -0.48
C PHE A 145 3.28 1.02 -0.45
N ALA A 146 3.40 0.43 0.72
CA ALA A 146 3.69 -0.99 0.85
C ALA A 146 2.49 -1.83 0.40
N TYR A 147 2.73 -2.99 -0.21
CA TYR A 147 1.68 -3.87 -0.73
C TYR A 147 1.40 -5.04 0.20
N ILE A 148 0.12 -5.27 0.49
CA ILE A 148 -0.36 -6.45 1.22
C ILE A 148 -1.50 -7.12 0.45
N LYS A 149 -1.34 -8.42 0.20
CA LYS A 149 -2.43 -9.30 -0.27
C LYS A 149 -2.84 -10.20 0.89
N PRO A 150 -4.07 -10.10 1.39
CA PRO A 150 -4.51 -10.90 2.54
C PRO A 150 -4.67 -12.39 2.22
#